data_57282d16771461d907e7333023260dc2
#
_entry.id   57282d16771461d907e7333023260dc2
#
_cell.length_a   1.000
_cell.length_b   1.000
_cell.length_c   1.000
_cell.angle_alpha   90.00
_cell.angle_beta   90.00
_cell.angle_gamma   90.00
#
_symmetry.space_group_name_H-M   'P 1'
#
loop_
_entity.id
_entity.type
_entity.pdbx_description
1 polymer ?
#
loop_
_entity_poly.entity_id
_entity_poly.type
_entity_poly.pdbx_seq_one_letter_code
_entity_poly.pdbx_strand_id
1 'polypeptide(L)'
;MYRKSKLSIKTIRTIIEKKTTGTAITKNFAKKMETISPFELKNKLIEMADESIKKMAHTMLNAGRGNPNWIATEPREAFFLLGKFGLCECRRVQSLEEGIAGIPQQEGIAARFEAFLKENEKEAGARLLKETYNYMLMEHAADPDRLVHEWAESVIGDQYPVPDRILHFTELIVQDYLAQEMCDRRPPKGTFDLFATEGGTAAMCYVFDSLQENFLLNQGDSIALMIPVFTPYIEIPELRRYQFDVTEISADQMTPDGLHTWQYKDEDIDKLKNPQIKALFITNPSNPPSYALSPETAARIVNIVKNDNPNLMIITDDVYGTFIPHFRSLMAELPHNTLCVYSFSKYFGATGWRNAVIALHEDNIYDKMIARLSEEQTAILNKRYASLSLHPEKMKFIDRMVADSRQIALNHTAGLSLPQQMQMSLFAAFSLLDKEDRYKAKMQEIIHRRLHALWDSTGFTLIEDPLRAGYYSEIDMLVWAKKFYGDEFVDYLQKTYNPLDVVFRLANETSLVLLNGGGFAGPKWSVRVSLANLNEADYVKIGQSIKRVLDEYAENR
;
A
#
# COMPACT_ATOMS: atom_id res chain seq x y z
N MET A 1 -25.39 4.53 -14.50
CA MET A 1 -26.65 4.30 -13.75
C MET A 1 -26.55 2.94 -13.08
N TYR A 2 -25.83 2.86 -11.96
CA TYR A 2 -25.73 1.62 -11.16
C TYR A 2 -27.04 1.44 -10.40
N ARG A 3 -27.88 0.50 -10.85
CA ARG A 3 -28.94 -0.05 -10.00
C ARG A 3 -28.28 -0.93 -8.94
N LYS A 4 -27.97 -0.36 -7.76
CA LYS A 4 -27.69 -1.12 -6.55
C LYS A 4 -28.92 -1.98 -6.24
N SER A 5 -28.89 -3.27 -6.56
CA SER A 5 -29.85 -4.20 -6.00
C SER A 5 -29.54 -4.36 -4.50
N LYS A 6 -30.12 -3.49 -3.68
CA LYS A 6 -30.18 -3.70 -2.22
C LYS A 6 -30.98 -4.98 -1.99
N LEU A 7 -30.30 -6.13 -1.89
CA LEU A 7 -30.90 -7.29 -1.24
C LEU A 7 -31.22 -6.85 0.19
N SER A 8 -32.51 -6.86 0.58
CA SER A 8 -32.88 -6.47 1.92
C SER A 8 -32.28 -7.49 2.90
N ILE A 9 -31.84 -7.02 4.06
CA ILE A 9 -31.39 -7.84 5.19
C ILE A 9 -32.38 -9.00 5.44
N LYS A 10 -33.68 -8.75 5.23
CA LYS A 10 -34.76 -9.71 5.34
C LYS A 10 -34.66 -10.87 4.33
N THR A 11 -34.20 -10.60 3.10
CA THR A 11 -34.04 -11.65 2.05
C THR A 11 -32.82 -12.53 2.34
N ILE A 12 -31.74 -11.94 2.85
CA ILE A 12 -30.54 -12.66 3.29
C ILE A 12 -30.90 -13.51 4.52
N ARG A 13 -31.61 -12.93 5.48
CA ARG A 13 -32.09 -13.61 6.69
C ARG A 13 -32.98 -14.83 6.37
N THR A 14 -33.90 -14.70 5.44
CA THR A 14 -34.81 -15.80 5.03
C THR A 14 -34.06 -16.94 4.30
N ILE A 15 -32.95 -16.62 3.62
CA ILE A 15 -32.11 -17.64 2.94
C ILE A 15 -31.22 -18.36 3.98
N ILE A 16 -30.72 -17.63 4.99
CA ILE A 16 -29.90 -18.19 6.06
C ILE A 16 -30.76 -18.99 7.06
N GLU A 17 -31.90 -18.47 7.50
CA GLU A 17 -32.80 -19.13 8.46
C GLU A 17 -33.39 -20.44 7.95
N LYS A 18 -33.54 -20.60 6.64
CA LYS A 18 -34.04 -21.86 6.04
C LYS A 18 -32.99 -22.96 5.91
N LYS A 19 -31.71 -22.72 6.24
CA LYS A 19 -30.61 -23.67 5.98
C LYS A 19 -29.52 -23.74 7.06
N THR A 20 -29.84 -23.43 8.31
CA THR A 20 -28.90 -23.56 9.45
C THR A 20 -28.85 -25.00 10.01
N THR A 21 -28.80 -25.96 9.15
CA THR A 21 -28.41 -27.35 9.48
C THR A 21 -27.48 -27.82 8.36
N GLY A 22 -26.18 -27.54 8.47
CA GLY A 22 -25.10 -28.20 7.73
C GLY A 22 -25.16 -28.16 6.19
N THR A 23 -25.81 -27.17 5.57
CA THR A 23 -26.02 -27.17 4.10
C THR A 23 -25.20 -26.07 3.41
N ALA A 24 -24.45 -26.49 2.39
CA ALA A 24 -23.70 -25.64 1.47
C ALA A 24 -24.48 -24.41 0.95
N ILE A 25 -23.81 -23.28 0.77
CA ILE A 25 -24.36 -22.07 0.16
C ILE A 25 -24.91 -22.39 -1.23
N THR A 26 -26.13 -21.92 -1.54
CA THR A 26 -26.71 -22.17 -2.88
C THR A 26 -25.84 -21.52 -3.95
N LYS A 27 -25.59 -22.22 -5.07
CA LYS A 27 -24.81 -21.74 -6.22
C LYS A 27 -25.24 -20.34 -6.69
N ASN A 28 -26.53 -20.01 -6.62
CA ASN A 28 -27.04 -18.68 -7.00
C ASN A 28 -26.68 -17.57 -6.02
N PHE A 29 -26.59 -17.85 -4.71
CA PHE A 29 -26.13 -16.88 -3.72
C PHE A 29 -24.64 -16.65 -3.85
N ALA A 30 -23.85 -17.72 -3.97
CA ALA A 30 -22.42 -17.65 -4.17
C ALA A 30 -22.07 -16.84 -5.44
N LYS A 31 -22.72 -17.11 -6.57
CA LYS A 31 -22.51 -16.38 -7.83
C LYS A 31 -22.80 -14.86 -7.71
N LYS A 32 -23.77 -14.46 -6.86
CA LYS A 32 -24.00 -13.04 -6.56
C LYS A 32 -22.91 -12.43 -5.68
N MET A 33 -22.34 -13.20 -4.77
CA MET A 33 -21.28 -12.74 -3.88
C MET A 33 -19.92 -12.65 -4.60
N GLU A 34 -19.69 -13.47 -5.62
CA GLU A 34 -18.49 -13.40 -6.49
C GLU A 34 -18.36 -12.07 -7.25
N THR A 35 -19.48 -11.34 -7.46
CA THR A 35 -19.49 -10.02 -8.12
C THR A 35 -19.26 -8.85 -7.16
N ILE A 36 -19.08 -9.11 -5.87
CA ILE A 36 -18.86 -8.10 -4.83
C ILE A 36 -17.38 -8.06 -4.49
N SER A 37 -16.81 -6.84 -4.33
CA SER A 37 -15.40 -6.72 -3.96
C SER A 37 -15.11 -7.42 -2.61
N PRO A 38 -13.89 -7.94 -2.39
CA PRO A 38 -13.51 -8.62 -1.15
C PRO A 38 -13.77 -7.79 0.11
N PHE A 39 -13.66 -6.47 0.00
CA PHE A 39 -13.88 -5.56 1.13
C PHE A 39 -15.36 -5.40 1.47
N GLU A 40 -16.25 -5.39 0.47
CA GLU A 40 -17.70 -5.38 0.70
C GLU A 40 -18.18 -6.76 1.19
N LEU A 41 -17.65 -7.84 0.62
CA LEU A 41 -17.91 -9.20 1.10
C LEU A 41 -17.51 -9.36 2.57
N LYS A 42 -16.33 -8.82 2.96
CA LYS A 42 -15.88 -8.79 4.35
C LYS A 42 -16.92 -8.17 5.29
N ASN A 43 -17.56 -7.08 4.90
CA ASN A 43 -18.58 -6.43 5.73
C ASN A 43 -19.77 -7.38 5.99
N LYS A 44 -20.14 -8.18 4.98
CA LYS A 44 -21.17 -9.22 5.15
C LYS A 44 -20.73 -10.34 6.09
N LEU A 45 -19.47 -10.75 6.00
CA LEU A 45 -18.90 -11.76 6.89
C LEU A 45 -18.82 -11.26 8.34
N ILE A 46 -18.56 -9.97 8.57
CA ILE A 46 -18.60 -9.35 9.91
C ILE A 46 -20.03 -9.42 10.47
N GLU A 47 -21.06 -9.05 9.70
CA GLU A 47 -22.46 -9.16 10.14
C GLU A 47 -22.81 -10.59 10.57
N MET A 48 -22.37 -11.60 9.80
CA MET A 48 -22.60 -13.02 10.12
C MET A 48 -21.82 -13.46 11.37
N ALA A 49 -20.58 -13.06 11.50
CA ALA A 49 -19.76 -13.35 12.69
C ALA A 49 -20.36 -12.74 13.96
N ASP A 50 -20.84 -11.50 13.91
CA ASP A 50 -21.54 -10.85 15.02
C ASP A 50 -22.83 -11.58 15.43
N GLU A 51 -23.58 -12.12 14.48
CA GLU A 51 -24.75 -12.97 14.79
C GLU A 51 -24.35 -14.29 15.42
N SER A 52 -23.22 -14.88 15.00
CA SER A 52 -22.67 -16.10 15.60
C SER A 52 -22.22 -15.89 17.05
N ILE A 53 -21.58 -14.76 17.37
CA ILE A 53 -21.17 -14.39 18.72
C ILE A 53 -22.36 -14.33 19.67
N LYS A 54 -23.51 -13.78 19.20
CA LYS A 54 -24.75 -13.71 20.00
C LYS A 54 -25.33 -15.10 20.33
N LYS A 55 -25.02 -16.10 19.53
CA LYS A 55 -25.50 -17.49 19.69
C LYS A 55 -24.52 -18.39 20.45
N MET A 56 -23.23 -18.12 20.35
CA MET A 56 -22.13 -18.87 20.96
C MET A 56 -21.20 -17.91 21.65
N ALA A 57 -20.65 -18.23 22.80
CA ALA A 57 -19.76 -17.36 23.59
C ALA A 57 -18.36 -17.24 22.94
N HIS A 58 -18.28 -16.92 21.65
CA HIS A 58 -17.04 -16.73 20.92
C HIS A 58 -16.71 -15.25 20.76
N THR A 59 -15.43 -14.90 20.72
CA THR A 59 -14.94 -13.58 20.37
C THR A 59 -14.66 -13.54 18.87
N MET A 60 -15.16 -12.52 18.17
CA MET A 60 -14.89 -12.36 16.73
C MET A 60 -13.41 -12.11 16.46
N LEU A 61 -12.82 -12.88 15.57
CA LEU A 61 -11.47 -12.70 15.03
C LEU A 61 -11.55 -12.16 13.60
N ASN A 62 -11.21 -10.89 13.42
CA ASN A 62 -11.22 -10.26 12.10
C ASN A 62 -9.81 -10.06 11.56
N ALA A 63 -9.29 -11.05 10.83
CA ALA A 63 -8.01 -10.99 10.13
C ALA A 63 -8.14 -10.53 8.66
N GLY A 64 -9.29 -10.00 8.26
CA GLY A 64 -9.49 -9.38 6.94
C GLY A 64 -9.02 -7.93 6.88
N ARG A 65 -8.70 -7.28 8.01
CA ARG A 65 -8.24 -5.88 8.05
C ARG A 65 -6.75 -5.77 7.71
N GLY A 66 -6.38 -4.71 6.99
CA GLY A 66 -4.98 -4.43 6.65
C GLY A 66 -4.27 -3.45 7.59
N ASN A 67 -4.95 -2.89 8.61
CA ASN A 67 -4.31 -1.99 9.56
C ASN A 67 -3.56 -2.79 10.64
N PRO A 68 -2.30 -2.42 10.98
CA PRO A 68 -1.57 -3.09 12.03
C PRO A 68 -2.10 -2.72 13.43
N ASN A 69 -1.78 -3.58 14.43
CA ASN A 69 -2.08 -3.34 15.84
C ASN A 69 -0.86 -2.82 16.64
N TRP A 70 0.15 -2.38 15.93
CA TRP A 70 1.29 -1.65 16.48
C TRP A 70 1.32 -0.21 15.98
N ILE A 71 2.04 0.64 16.68
CA ILE A 71 2.35 2.02 16.28
C ILE A 71 3.80 2.35 16.63
N ALA A 72 4.48 3.13 15.79
CA ALA A 72 5.73 3.78 16.15
C ALA A 72 5.40 4.98 17.05
N THR A 73 5.76 4.94 18.34
CA THR A 73 5.41 6.00 19.30
C THR A 73 6.33 7.20 19.19
N GLU A 74 7.64 7.01 19.13
CA GLU A 74 8.64 8.09 19.17
C GLU A 74 8.43 9.19 18.10
N PRO A 75 8.16 8.87 16.80
CA PRO A 75 7.88 9.93 15.81
C PRO A 75 6.56 10.68 16.08
N ARG A 76 5.60 10.09 16.79
CA ARG A 76 4.39 10.78 17.21
C ARG A 76 4.63 11.69 18.40
N GLU A 77 5.40 11.24 19.36
CA GLU A 77 5.84 12.04 20.51
C GLU A 77 6.64 13.25 20.05
N ALA A 78 7.54 13.06 19.09
CA ALA A 78 8.28 14.16 18.44
C ALA A 78 7.33 15.16 17.76
N PHE A 79 6.34 14.69 17.03
CA PHE A 79 5.34 15.53 16.40
C PHE A 79 4.55 16.38 17.41
N PHE A 80 4.09 15.79 18.51
CA PHE A 80 3.36 16.53 19.55
C PHE A 80 4.25 17.50 20.31
N LEU A 81 5.52 17.15 20.55
CA LEU A 81 6.48 18.07 21.18
C LEU A 81 6.80 19.24 20.27
N LEU A 82 6.98 19.00 18.96
CA LEU A 82 7.15 20.07 17.97
C LEU A 82 5.93 20.97 17.91
N GLY A 83 4.70 20.41 18.05
CA GLY A 83 3.47 21.18 18.16
C GLY A 83 3.46 22.13 19.35
N LYS A 84 3.99 21.71 20.51
CA LYS A 84 4.17 22.61 21.66
C LYS A 84 5.10 23.78 21.32
N PHE A 85 6.23 23.50 20.67
CA PHE A 85 7.17 24.55 20.22
C PHE A 85 6.50 25.53 19.26
N GLY A 86 5.81 25.04 18.24
CA GLY A 86 5.10 25.88 17.28
C GLY A 86 4.09 26.82 17.93
N LEU A 87 3.30 26.32 18.90
CA LEU A 87 2.38 27.17 19.68
C LEU A 87 3.10 28.18 20.58
N CYS A 88 4.29 27.85 21.12
CA CYS A 88 5.12 28.81 21.84
C CYS A 88 5.58 29.95 20.91
N GLU A 89 6.01 29.63 19.69
CA GLU A 89 6.41 30.62 18.69
C GLU A 89 5.24 31.51 18.28
N CYS A 90 4.03 30.94 18.08
CA CYS A 90 2.84 31.74 17.80
C CYS A 90 2.55 32.76 18.91
N ARG A 91 2.60 32.34 20.16
CA ARG A 91 2.36 33.24 21.31
C ARG A 91 3.46 34.27 21.47
N ARG A 92 4.70 33.93 21.14
CA ARG A 92 5.84 34.86 21.17
C ARG A 92 5.64 36.02 20.20
N VAL A 93 5.14 35.74 18.99
CA VAL A 93 4.97 36.77 17.95
C VAL A 93 3.85 37.73 18.31
N GLN A 94 2.70 37.20 18.67
CA GLN A 94 1.55 38.01 19.01
C GLN A 94 0.53 37.22 19.85
N SER A 95 0.10 37.82 20.97
CA SER A 95 -1.01 37.33 21.76
C SER A 95 -2.10 38.39 21.70
N LEU A 96 -3.10 38.18 20.87
CA LEU A 96 -4.16 39.13 20.61
C LEU A 96 -5.23 39.08 21.71
N GLU A 97 -5.75 37.88 21.95
CA GLU A 97 -6.76 37.56 22.95
C GLU A 97 -6.51 36.17 23.49
N GLU A 98 -7.21 35.76 24.56
CA GLU A 98 -7.08 34.38 25.06
C GLU A 98 -7.42 33.37 23.98
N GLY A 99 -6.45 32.47 23.69
CA GLY A 99 -6.58 31.45 22.65
C GLY A 99 -6.26 31.90 21.22
N ILE A 100 -5.93 33.20 21.01
CA ILE A 100 -5.55 33.74 19.69
C ILE A 100 -4.09 34.20 19.71
N ALA A 101 -3.30 33.73 18.75
CA ALA A 101 -1.87 34.05 18.62
C ALA A 101 -1.51 34.37 17.16
N GLY A 102 -0.28 34.88 16.96
CA GLY A 102 0.26 35.14 15.61
C GLY A 102 0.80 33.88 14.95
N ILE A 103 1.35 34.03 13.75
CA ILE A 103 2.07 32.96 13.02
C ILE A 103 3.56 33.01 13.33
N PRO A 104 4.29 31.90 13.30
CA PRO A 104 5.72 31.84 13.54
C PRO A 104 6.52 32.77 12.62
N GLN A 105 7.61 33.33 13.12
CA GLN A 105 8.54 34.14 12.35
C GLN A 105 9.88 33.42 12.21
N GLN A 106 10.43 33.43 11.01
CA GLN A 106 11.65 32.70 10.66
C GLN A 106 12.90 33.21 11.43
N GLU A 107 13.05 34.51 11.56
CA GLU A 107 14.30 35.10 12.13
C GLU A 107 14.60 34.58 13.54
N GLY A 108 15.74 33.91 13.69
CA GLY A 108 16.25 33.37 14.95
C GLY A 108 15.43 32.22 15.55
N ILE A 109 14.52 31.61 14.79
CA ILE A 109 13.66 30.51 15.28
C ILE A 109 14.48 29.25 15.62
N ALA A 110 15.59 29.00 14.92
CA ALA A 110 16.44 27.84 15.19
C ALA A 110 17.09 27.93 16.57
N ALA A 111 17.62 29.08 16.95
CA ALA A 111 18.19 29.25 18.29
C ALA A 111 17.14 29.07 19.40
N ARG A 112 15.90 29.51 19.17
CA ARG A 112 14.80 29.30 20.11
C ARG A 112 14.38 27.84 20.17
N PHE A 113 14.42 27.13 19.04
CA PHE A 113 14.15 25.69 18.99
C PHE A 113 15.21 24.89 19.76
N GLU A 114 16.48 25.22 19.60
CA GLU A 114 17.57 24.60 20.37
C GLU A 114 17.41 24.83 21.88
N ALA A 115 17.05 26.06 22.29
CA ALA A 115 16.75 26.38 23.67
C ALA A 115 15.55 25.58 24.21
N PHE A 116 14.46 25.52 23.41
CA PHE A 116 13.28 24.72 23.74
C PHE A 116 13.62 23.23 23.91
N LEU A 117 14.41 22.64 23.00
CA LEU A 117 14.83 21.25 23.11
C LEU A 117 15.70 20.99 24.37
N LYS A 118 16.56 21.95 24.72
CA LYS A 118 17.37 21.86 25.94
C LYS A 118 16.51 21.90 27.21
N GLU A 119 15.52 22.76 27.26
CA GLU A 119 14.56 22.84 28.38
C GLU A 119 13.67 21.60 28.50
N ASN A 120 13.38 20.96 27.37
CA ASN A 120 12.51 19.79 27.26
C ASN A 120 13.29 18.49 26.97
N GLU A 121 14.58 18.39 27.29
CA GLU A 121 15.45 17.25 26.91
C GLU A 121 14.96 15.89 27.42
N LYS A 122 14.15 15.89 28.50
CA LYS A 122 13.57 14.69 29.12
C LYS A 122 12.20 14.31 28.54
N GLU A 123 11.61 15.17 27.72
CA GLU A 123 10.33 14.89 27.11
C GLU A 123 10.46 13.81 26.01
N ALA A 124 9.44 12.97 25.90
CA ALA A 124 9.39 11.99 24.84
C ALA A 124 9.41 12.68 23.47
N GLY A 125 10.19 12.15 22.54
CA GLY A 125 10.39 12.72 21.21
C GLY A 125 11.46 13.80 21.10
N ALA A 126 11.96 14.39 22.21
CA ALA A 126 12.99 15.45 22.16
C ALA A 126 14.29 14.98 21.49
N ARG A 127 14.70 13.74 21.80
CA ARG A 127 15.88 13.11 21.19
C ARG A 127 15.71 13.03 19.66
N LEU A 128 14.61 12.50 19.19
CA LEU A 128 14.37 12.36 17.76
C LEU A 128 14.35 13.71 17.04
N LEU A 129 13.69 14.73 17.62
CA LEU A 129 13.69 16.09 17.06
C LEU A 129 15.11 16.67 16.93
N LYS A 130 15.93 16.53 17.99
CA LYS A 130 17.31 17.00 18.00
C LYS A 130 18.18 16.28 16.97
N GLU A 131 18.07 14.96 16.92
CA GLU A 131 18.83 14.15 15.97
C GLU A 131 18.39 14.42 14.53
N THR A 132 17.08 14.60 14.27
CA THR A 132 16.57 14.99 12.94
C THR A 132 17.07 16.37 12.53
N TYR A 133 17.03 17.35 13.42
CA TYR A 133 17.55 18.68 13.18
C TYR A 133 19.04 18.64 12.78
N ASN A 134 19.86 17.95 13.57
CA ASN A 134 21.27 17.78 13.28
C ASN A 134 21.52 17.05 11.96
N TYR A 135 20.73 16.01 11.66
CA TYR A 135 20.80 15.28 10.40
C TYR A 135 20.60 16.21 9.20
N MET A 136 19.56 17.04 9.23
CA MET A 136 19.26 17.98 8.14
C MET A 136 20.36 19.03 7.95
N LEU A 137 20.97 19.51 9.03
CA LEU A 137 22.08 20.45 8.94
C LEU A 137 23.34 19.81 8.36
N MET A 138 23.64 18.56 8.73
CA MET A 138 24.88 17.89 8.32
C MET A 138 24.80 17.29 6.92
N GLU A 139 23.71 16.60 6.61
CA GLU A 139 23.58 15.85 5.34
C GLU A 139 23.08 16.76 4.19
N HIS A 140 22.24 17.75 4.50
CA HIS A 140 21.63 18.61 3.49
C HIS A 140 22.07 20.06 3.55
N ALA A 141 22.99 20.42 4.45
CA ALA A 141 23.44 21.82 4.67
C ALA A 141 22.24 22.79 4.78
N ALA A 142 21.14 22.32 5.43
CA ALA A 142 19.93 23.09 5.56
C ALA A 142 20.17 24.39 6.30
N ASP A 143 19.56 25.50 5.84
CA ASP A 143 19.53 26.74 6.61
C ASP A 143 18.69 26.50 7.89
N PRO A 144 19.27 26.72 9.09
CA PRO A 144 18.63 26.35 10.34
C PRO A 144 17.29 27.06 10.58
N ASP A 145 17.22 28.36 10.29
CA ASP A 145 16.02 29.16 10.51
C ASP A 145 14.91 28.77 9.52
N ARG A 146 15.24 28.51 8.26
CA ARG A 146 14.28 28.04 7.25
C ARG A 146 13.75 26.65 7.60
N LEU A 147 14.61 25.74 8.02
CA LEU A 147 14.23 24.37 8.40
C LEU A 147 13.23 24.37 9.55
N VAL A 148 13.59 25.06 10.65
CA VAL A 148 12.73 25.09 11.84
C VAL A 148 11.45 25.88 11.58
N HIS A 149 11.49 26.90 10.73
CA HIS A 149 10.31 27.64 10.34
C HIS A 149 9.32 26.76 9.56
N GLU A 150 9.81 26.03 8.51
CA GLU A 150 8.96 25.05 7.79
C GLU A 150 8.34 24.02 8.74
N TRP A 151 9.12 23.53 9.73
CA TRP A 151 8.61 22.58 10.70
C TRP A 151 7.54 23.17 11.63
N ALA A 152 7.74 24.39 12.09
CA ALA A 152 6.79 25.07 12.98
C ALA A 152 5.47 25.37 12.28
N GLU A 153 5.52 25.93 11.06
CA GLU A 153 4.33 26.15 10.24
C GLU A 153 3.64 24.82 9.88
N SER A 154 4.45 23.80 9.54
CA SER A 154 3.89 22.49 9.16
C SER A 154 3.12 21.83 10.29
N VAL A 155 3.65 21.82 11.51
CA VAL A 155 2.98 21.15 12.63
C VAL A 155 1.72 21.91 13.07
N ILE A 156 1.67 23.22 12.88
CA ILE A 156 0.50 24.06 13.19
C ILE A 156 -0.56 23.95 12.08
N GLY A 157 -0.11 23.90 10.82
CA GLY A 157 -0.99 23.84 9.66
C GLY A 157 -1.72 25.16 9.39
N ASP A 158 -1.03 26.29 9.53
CA ASP A 158 -1.59 27.63 9.43
C ASP A 158 -1.75 28.13 7.99
N GLN A 159 -1.15 27.43 7.03
CA GLN A 159 -1.22 27.80 5.61
C GLN A 159 -1.38 26.60 4.69
N TYR A 160 -1.55 26.87 3.40
CA TYR A 160 -1.56 25.84 2.37
C TYR A 160 -0.13 25.33 2.07
N PRO A 161 0.06 24.05 1.68
CA PRO A 161 1.36 23.54 1.31
C PRO A 161 2.01 24.32 0.16
N VAL A 162 3.24 24.77 0.35
CA VAL A 162 4.07 25.42 -0.68
C VAL A 162 5.50 24.89 -0.55
N PRO A 163 6.04 24.19 -1.56
CA PRO A 163 5.43 23.82 -2.86
C PRO A 163 4.25 22.82 -2.74
N ASP A 164 3.33 22.90 -3.68
CA ASP A 164 2.13 22.07 -3.72
C ASP A 164 2.43 20.56 -3.80
N ARG A 165 3.57 20.20 -4.39
CA ARG A 165 3.97 18.81 -4.62
C ARG A 165 4.40 18.15 -3.33
N ILE A 166 5.32 18.78 -2.59
CA ILE A 166 5.82 18.36 -1.29
C ILE A 166 6.65 19.50 -0.70
N LEU A 167 6.67 19.64 0.61
CA LEU A 167 7.50 20.63 1.30
C LEU A 167 8.99 20.37 1.06
N HIS A 168 9.78 21.43 1.01
CA HIS A 168 11.19 21.36 0.62
C HIS A 168 12.01 20.40 1.49
N PHE A 169 11.96 20.58 2.81
CA PHE A 169 12.76 19.73 3.71
C PHE A 169 12.12 18.35 3.92
N THR A 170 10.80 18.24 3.76
CA THR A 170 10.13 16.94 3.71
C THR A 170 10.59 16.12 2.50
N GLU A 171 10.75 16.76 1.32
CA GLU A 171 11.24 16.07 0.12
C GLU A 171 12.61 15.46 0.35
N LEU A 172 13.56 16.24 0.87
CA LEU A 172 14.95 15.79 1.11
C LEU A 172 15.01 14.57 2.03
N ILE A 173 14.36 14.64 3.18
CA ILE A 173 14.43 13.54 4.15
C ILE A 173 13.68 12.29 3.68
N VAL A 174 12.61 12.45 2.90
CA VAL A 174 11.88 11.32 2.33
C VAL A 174 12.63 10.70 1.16
N GLN A 175 13.39 11.47 0.37
CA GLN A 175 14.32 10.95 -0.64
C GLN A 175 15.36 10.01 -0.01
N ASP A 176 15.99 10.45 1.08
CA ASP A 176 16.96 9.61 1.81
C ASP A 176 16.33 8.35 2.37
N TYR A 177 15.12 8.47 2.92
CA TYR A 177 14.34 7.34 3.41
C TYR A 177 14.04 6.31 2.30
N LEU A 178 13.59 6.78 1.13
CA LEU A 178 13.35 5.89 -0.01
C LEU A 178 14.65 5.27 -0.54
N ALA A 179 15.75 6.01 -0.56
CA ALA A 179 17.06 5.48 -0.89
C ALA A 179 17.50 4.36 0.06
N GLN A 180 17.22 4.53 1.38
CA GLN A 180 17.47 3.48 2.36
C GLN A 180 16.58 2.26 2.17
N GLU A 181 15.25 2.46 2.08
CA GLU A 181 14.27 1.39 2.18
C GLU A 181 13.95 0.72 0.85
N MET A 182 13.93 1.50 -0.25
CA MET A 182 13.56 1.00 -1.58
C MET A 182 14.77 0.67 -2.45
N CYS A 183 15.97 1.16 -2.09
CA CYS A 183 17.19 0.94 -2.86
C CYS A 183 18.27 0.18 -2.07
N ASP A 184 17.97 -0.38 -0.91
CA ASP A 184 18.94 -1.04 -0.02
C ASP A 184 20.19 -0.18 0.21
N ARG A 185 20.01 1.12 0.52
CA ARG A 185 21.06 2.15 0.70
C ARG A 185 22.00 2.35 -0.51
N ARG A 186 21.58 1.88 -1.69
CA ARG A 186 22.35 1.99 -2.95
C ARG A 186 21.45 2.58 -4.04
N PRO A 187 21.09 3.88 -3.94
CA PRO A 187 20.24 4.53 -4.93
C PRO A 187 20.95 4.61 -6.29
N PRO A 188 20.20 4.69 -7.40
CA PRO A 188 20.75 5.00 -8.71
C PRO A 188 21.32 6.42 -8.72
N LYS A 189 22.07 6.76 -9.77
CA LYS A 189 22.55 8.13 -10.00
C LYS A 189 21.37 9.05 -10.30
N GLY A 190 21.46 10.32 -9.88
CA GLY A 190 20.39 11.31 -10.01
C GLY A 190 19.47 11.32 -8.79
N THR A 191 18.40 12.09 -8.90
CA THR A 191 17.45 12.29 -7.82
C THR A 191 16.05 11.84 -8.21
N PHE A 192 15.22 11.58 -7.21
CA PHE A 192 13.79 11.33 -7.41
C PHE A 192 12.99 12.56 -7.00
N ASP A 193 12.21 13.09 -7.91
CA ASP A 193 11.16 14.06 -7.59
C ASP A 193 10.04 13.33 -6.83
N LEU A 194 9.53 13.93 -5.75
CA LEU A 194 8.50 13.31 -4.91
C LEU A 194 7.19 14.09 -4.96
N PHE A 195 6.06 13.38 -4.90
CA PHE A 195 4.73 13.96 -4.72
C PHE A 195 4.03 13.33 -3.52
N ALA A 196 3.78 14.14 -2.48
CA ALA A 196 3.08 13.71 -1.26
C ALA A 196 1.57 13.57 -1.50
N THR A 197 1.00 12.41 -1.13
CA THR A 197 -0.39 12.05 -1.41
C THR A 197 -1.13 11.48 -0.19
N GLU A 198 -2.47 11.49 -0.26
CA GLU A 198 -3.38 11.05 0.81
C GLU A 198 -3.50 9.52 0.90
N GLY A 199 -2.38 8.83 0.81
CA GLY A 199 -2.24 7.37 0.88
C GLY A 199 -2.11 6.71 -0.49
N GLY A 200 -1.60 5.46 -0.52
CA GLY A 200 -1.27 4.75 -1.75
C GLY A 200 -2.43 4.59 -2.73
N THR A 201 -3.66 4.39 -2.25
CA THR A 201 -4.83 4.30 -3.14
C THR A 201 -5.13 5.61 -3.87
N ALA A 202 -5.01 6.77 -3.18
CA ALA A 202 -5.14 8.07 -3.82
C ALA A 202 -4.02 8.28 -4.85
N ALA A 203 -2.78 7.96 -4.48
CA ALA A 203 -1.63 8.01 -5.38
C ALA A 203 -1.90 7.25 -6.68
N MET A 204 -2.40 6.02 -6.60
CA MET A 204 -2.71 5.23 -7.79
C MET A 204 -3.84 5.83 -8.64
N CYS A 205 -4.88 6.40 -8.02
CA CYS A 205 -5.91 7.12 -8.77
C CYS A 205 -5.31 8.29 -9.56
N TYR A 206 -4.40 9.06 -8.94
CA TYR A 206 -3.72 10.17 -9.59
C TYR A 206 -2.80 9.70 -10.73
N VAL A 207 -2.10 8.59 -10.53
CA VAL A 207 -1.26 7.99 -11.59
C VAL A 207 -2.11 7.60 -12.79
N PHE A 208 -3.18 6.83 -12.61
CA PHE A 208 -4.05 6.42 -13.72
C PHE A 208 -4.65 7.61 -14.45
N ASP A 209 -5.17 8.60 -13.71
CA ASP A 209 -5.75 9.80 -14.29
C ASP A 209 -4.72 10.58 -15.11
N SER A 210 -3.55 10.83 -14.55
CA SER A 210 -2.53 11.65 -15.20
C SER A 210 -1.88 10.95 -16.40
N LEU A 211 -1.73 9.62 -16.36
CA LEU A 211 -1.28 8.86 -17.53
C LEU A 211 -2.23 9.05 -18.72
N GLN A 212 -3.54 9.06 -18.46
CA GLN A 212 -4.54 9.28 -19.49
C GLN A 212 -4.61 10.74 -19.94
N GLU A 213 -4.67 11.69 -19.02
CA GLU A 213 -4.75 13.11 -19.32
C GLU A 213 -3.54 13.61 -20.12
N ASN A 214 -2.38 12.99 -19.95
CA ASN A 214 -1.15 13.32 -20.67
C ASN A 214 -0.88 12.41 -21.88
N PHE A 215 -1.85 11.68 -22.38
CA PHE A 215 -1.78 10.82 -23.57
C PHE A 215 -0.72 9.71 -23.49
N LEU A 216 -0.23 9.37 -22.30
CA LEU A 216 0.71 8.26 -22.07
C LEU A 216 -0.02 6.90 -22.17
N LEU A 217 -1.26 6.85 -21.67
CA LEU A 217 -2.20 5.76 -21.88
C LEU A 217 -3.51 6.32 -22.44
N ASN A 218 -4.10 5.61 -23.39
CA ASN A 218 -5.39 5.95 -23.97
C ASN A 218 -6.37 4.81 -23.74
N GLN A 219 -7.65 5.11 -23.81
CA GLN A 219 -8.70 4.10 -23.71
C GLN A 219 -8.46 2.95 -24.71
N GLY A 220 -8.47 1.71 -24.21
CA GLY A 220 -8.22 0.51 -24.99
C GLY A 220 -6.74 0.15 -25.18
N ASP A 221 -5.81 0.93 -24.61
CA ASP A 221 -4.39 0.55 -24.63
C ASP A 221 -4.13 -0.71 -23.79
N SER A 222 -3.16 -1.51 -24.21
CA SER A 222 -2.74 -2.71 -23.47
C SER A 222 -1.83 -2.37 -22.32
N ILE A 223 -2.15 -2.92 -21.15
CA ILE A 223 -1.32 -2.89 -19.93
C ILE A 223 -1.10 -4.29 -19.40
N ALA A 224 -0.04 -4.50 -18.63
CA ALA A 224 0.19 -5.72 -17.88
C ALA A 224 -0.10 -5.49 -16.39
N LEU A 225 -0.70 -6.50 -15.76
CA LEU A 225 -0.98 -6.52 -14.33
C LEU A 225 -0.40 -7.79 -13.72
N MET A 226 0.55 -7.64 -12.79
CA MET A 226 1.07 -8.77 -12.04
C MET A 226 0.11 -9.16 -10.92
N ILE A 227 -0.37 -10.40 -10.98
CA ILE A 227 -1.39 -10.93 -10.06
C ILE A 227 -0.86 -12.14 -9.26
N PRO A 228 -1.40 -12.43 -8.05
CA PRO A 228 -2.49 -11.72 -7.34
C PRO A 228 -2.09 -10.30 -6.93
N VAL A 229 -3.08 -9.39 -6.91
CA VAL A 229 -2.84 -7.97 -6.65
C VAL A 229 -4.00 -7.34 -5.85
N PHE A 230 -3.71 -6.21 -5.22
CA PHE A 230 -4.70 -5.43 -4.49
C PHE A 230 -5.88 -5.03 -5.39
N THR A 231 -7.10 -5.38 -4.99
CA THR A 231 -8.33 -5.28 -5.80
C THR A 231 -8.53 -3.97 -6.58
N PRO A 232 -8.23 -2.77 -6.03
CA PRO A 232 -8.35 -1.53 -6.81
C PRO A 232 -7.54 -1.53 -8.12
N TYR A 233 -6.43 -2.25 -8.21
CA TYR A 233 -5.63 -2.33 -9.44
C TYR A 233 -6.26 -3.23 -10.51
N ILE A 234 -7.21 -4.07 -10.12
CA ILE A 234 -8.05 -4.85 -11.03
C ILE A 234 -9.25 -3.99 -11.48
N GLU A 235 -9.89 -3.29 -10.53
CA GLU A 235 -11.13 -2.55 -10.77
C GLU A 235 -10.91 -1.24 -11.56
N ILE A 236 -9.80 -0.51 -11.30
CA ILE A 236 -9.53 0.78 -11.95
C ILE A 236 -9.41 0.63 -13.48
N PRO A 237 -8.61 -0.30 -14.05
CA PRO A 237 -8.50 -0.48 -15.50
C PRO A 237 -9.82 -0.74 -16.22
N GLU A 238 -10.79 -1.37 -15.53
CA GLU A 238 -12.11 -1.70 -16.09
C GLU A 238 -13.09 -0.51 -16.09
N LEU A 239 -12.76 0.58 -15.39
CA LEU A 239 -13.63 1.77 -15.35
C LEU A 239 -13.87 2.30 -16.77
N ARG A 240 -15.11 2.74 -17.04
CA ARG A 240 -15.54 3.23 -18.37
C ARG A 240 -14.61 4.26 -19.00
N ARG A 241 -13.92 5.06 -18.19
CA ARG A 241 -13.01 6.09 -18.67
C ARG A 241 -11.67 5.53 -19.16
N TYR A 242 -11.26 4.36 -18.66
CA TYR A 242 -10.00 3.72 -19.02
C TYR A 242 -10.19 2.58 -20.01
N GLN A 243 -10.95 1.56 -19.67
CA GLN A 243 -11.21 0.35 -20.49
C GLN A 243 -9.92 -0.19 -21.10
N PHE A 244 -8.87 -0.35 -20.29
CA PHE A 244 -7.60 -0.90 -20.73
C PHE A 244 -7.73 -2.39 -21.06
N ASP A 245 -6.96 -2.84 -22.06
CA ASP A 245 -6.78 -4.25 -22.35
C ASP A 245 -5.72 -4.82 -21.38
N VAL A 246 -6.15 -5.69 -20.48
CA VAL A 246 -5.30 -6.16 -19.38
C VAL A 246 -4.70 -7.53 -19.69
N THR A 247 -3.38 -7.60 -19.78
CA THR A 247 -2.61 -8.85 -19.81
C THR A 247 -2.21 -9.23 -18.39
N GLU A 248 -2.76 -10.33 -17.90
CA GLU A 248 -2.40 -10.86 -16.58
C GLU A 248 -1.07 -11.64 -16.63
N ILE A 249 -0.21 -11.37 -15.64
CA ILE A 249 1.04 -12.10 -15.37
C ILE A 249 0.89 -12.73 -13.98
N SER A 250 0.70 -14.04 -13.95
CA SER A 250 0.28 -14.76 -12.74
C SER A 250 1.46 -15.30 -11.93
N ALA A 251 1.44 -15.08 -10.61
CA ALA A 251 2.38 -15.71 -9.67
C ALA A 251 1.91 -17.14 -9.33
N ASP A 252 1.90 -18.00 -10.32
CA ASP A 252 1.39 -19.38 -10.22
C ASP A 252 2.48 -20.47 -10.20
N GLN A 253 3.75 -20.05 -10.03
CA GLN A 253 4.85 -21.01 -9.93
C GLN A 253 4.71 -21.87 -8.66
N MET A 254 4.94 -23.18 -8.82
CA MET A 254 4.80 -24.15 -7.75
C MET A 254 6.12 -24.90 -7.52
N THR A 255 6.35 -25.33 -6.29
CA THR A 255 7.41 -26.29 -5.98
C THR A 255 7.07 -27.68 -6.53
N PRO A 256 8.06 -28.60 -6.68
CA PRO A 256 7.80 -29.97 -7.14
C PRO A 256 6.79 -30.75 -6.27
N ASP A 257 6.69 -30.43 -4.98
CA ASP A 257 5.73 -31.02 -4.04
C ASP A 257 4.39 -30.27 -4.00
N GLY A 258 4.16 -29.33 -4.94
CA GLY A 258 2.88 -28.68 -5.18
C GLY A 258 2.52 -27.55 -4.23
N LEU A 259 3.50 -26.87 -3.64
CA LEU A 259 3.30 -25.64 -2.85
C LEU A 259 3.55 -24.40 -3.69
N HIS A 260 2.80 -23.33 -3.45
CA HIS A 260 3.03 -22.05 -4.10
C HIS A 260 4.37 -21.44 -3.69
N THR A 261 5.18 -21.00 -4.67
CA THR A 261 6.32 -20.11 -4.46
C THR A 261 5.94 -18.64 -4.55
N TRP A 262 4.75 -18.36 -5.10
CA TRP A 262 4.25 -17.02 -5.42
C TRP A 262 5.21 -16.21 -6.29
N GLN A 263 5.97 -16.92 -7.14
CA GLN A 263 6.83 -16.37 -8.18
C GLN A 263 6.22 -16.58 -9.56
N TYR A 264 6.81 -15.96 -10.57
CA TYR A 264 6.31 -15.89 -11.93
C TYR A 264 7.12 -16.80 -12.85
N LYS A 265 6.47 -17.44 -13.81
CA LYS A 265 7.14 -18.20 -14.84
C LYS A 265 7.78 -17.28 -15.87
N ASP A 266 8.91 -17.72 -16.43
CA ASP A 266 9.66 -16.97 -17.42
C ASP A 266 8.82 -16.62 -18.67
N GLU A 267 7.99 -17.56 -19.15
CA GLU A 267 7.09 -17.35 -20.27
C GLU A 267 6.02 -16.30 -20.00
N ASP A 268 5.57 -16.12 -18.74
CA ASP A 268 4.61 -15.09 -18.38
C ASP A 268 5.26 -13.71 -18.32
N ILE A 269 6.47 -13.63 -17.77
CA ILE A 269 7.25 -12.37 -17.79
C ILE A 269 7.60 -11.98 -19.23
N ASP A 270 7.87 -12.94 -20.11
CA ASP A 270 8.20 -12.69 -21.53
C ASP A 270 7.05 -12.02 -22.32
N LYS A 271 5.81 -12.04 -21.83
CA LYS A 271 4.70 -11.25 -22.41
C LYS A 271 5.05 -9.76 -22.48
N LEU A 272 5.86 -9.24 -21.54
CA LEU A 272 6.31 -7.84 -21.51
C LEU A 272 7.23 -7.45 -22.68
N LYS A 273 7.77 -8.41 -23.44
CA LYS A 273 8.52 -8.14 -24.69
C LYS A 273 7.63 -7.52 -25.77
N ASN A 274 6.32 -7.71 -25.68
CA ASN A 274 5.38 -7.13 -26.63
C ASN A 274 5.29 -5.60 -26.43
N PRO A 275 5.73 -4.77 -27.40
CA PRO A 275 5.73 -3.32 -27.27
C PRO A 275 4.32 -2.70 -27.28
N GLN A 276 3.27 -3.47 -27.56
CA GLN A 276 1.89 -3.03 -27.41
C GLN A 276 1.50 -2.89 -25.92
N ILE A 277 2.16 -3.63 -25.04
CA ILE A 277 2.01 -3.45 -23.59
C ILE A 277 2.77 -2.20 -23.19
N LYS A 278 2.03 -1.12 -22.91
CA LYS A 278 2.58 0.20 -22.63
C LYS A 278 2.97 0.40 -21.17
N ALA A 279 2.30 -0.29 -20.25
CA ALA A 279 2.54 -0.14 -18.82
C ALA A 279 2.46 -1.48 -18.09
N LEU A 280 3.30 -1.64 -17.06
CA LEU A 280 3.29 -2.73 -16.09
C LEU A 280 2.88 -2.17 -14.73
N PHE A 281 1.83 -2.73 -14.13
CA PHE A 281 1.41 -2.45 -12.75
C PHE A 281 1.74 -3.63 -11.85
N ILE A 282 2.39 -3.35 -10.72
CA ILE A 282 2.83 -4.37 -9.76
C ILE A 282 2.71 -3.87 -8.31
N THR A 283 2.34 -4.76 -7.40
CA THR A 283 2.55 -4.58 -5.95
C THR A 283 3.73 -5.43 -5.52
N ASN A 284 4.78 -4.84 -5.01
CA ASN A 284 6.02 -5.54 -4.66
C ASN A 284 6.53 -5.12 -3.25
N PRO A 285 6.49 -6.01 -2.26
CA PRO A 285 5.93 -7.37 -2.23
C PRO A 285 4.44 -7.45 -2.52
N SER A 286 4.01 -8.58 -3.11
CA SER A 286 2.64 -8.81 -3.58
C SER A 286 1.59 -8.78 -2.45
N ASN A 287 0.34 -8.56 -2.80
CA ASN A 287 -0.81 -8.59 -1.87
C ASN A 287 -1.95 -9.33 -2.57
N PRO A 288 -2.37 -10.50 -2.12
CA PRO A 288 -2.26 -11.11 -0.77
C PRO A 288 -1.02 -11.93 -0.44
N PRO A 289 -0.23 -12.51 -1.39
CA PRO A 289 0.78 -13.50 -1.00
C PRO A 289 1.91 -12.96 -0.11
N SER A 290 2.21 -11.66 -0.20
CA SER A 290 3.29 -10.99 0.54
C SER A 290 4.69 -11.49 0.18
N TYR A 291 4.96 -11.73 -1.10
CA TYR A 291 6.27 -12.11 -1.62
C TYR A 291 6.85 -11.01 -2.52
N ALA A 292 8.11 -10.70 -2.32
CA ALA A 292 8.87 -9.85 -3.22
C ALA A 292 9.21 -10.61 -4.53
N LEU A 293 9.44 -9.85 -5.60
CA LEU A 293 10.02 -10.41 -6.82
C LEU A 293 11.34 -11.10 -6.52
N SER A 294 11.55 -12.28 -7.12
CA SER A 294 12.87 -12.89 -7.08
C SER A 294 13.90 -12.05 -7.85
N PRO A 295 15.18 -12.12 -7.46
CA PRO A 295 16.25 -11.45 -8.21
C PRO A 295 16.27 -11.83 -9.69
N GLU A 296 15.94 -13.08 -10.02
CA GLU A 296 15.88 -13.61 -11.38
C GLU A 296 14.75 -12.96 -12.17
N THR A 297 13.55 -12.87 -11.58
CA THR A 297 12.40 -12.19 -12.19
C THR A 297 12.68 -10.71 -12.41
N ALA A 298 13.24 -10.03 -11.41
CA ALA A 298 13.63 -8.63 -11.52
C ALA A 298 14.67 -8.42 -12.65
N ALA A 299 15.71 -9.24 -12.70
CA ALA A 299 16.74 -9.18 -13.74
C ALA A 299 16.15 -9.44 -15.15
N ARG A 300 15.17 -10.35 -15.27
CA ARG A 300 14.46 -10.61 -16.53
C ARG A 300 13.67 -9.40 -16.99
N ILE A 301 12.91 -8.75 -16.09
CA ILE A 301 12.18 -7.50 -16.41
C ILE A 301 13.18 -6.42 -16.85
N VAL A 302 14.30 -6.25 -16.13
CA VAL A 302 15.38 -5.31 -16.50
C VAL A 302 15.91 -5.59 -17.91
N ASN A 303 16.15 -6.85 -18.25
CA ASN A 303 16.61 -7.22 -19.57
C ASN A 303 15.59 -6.92 -20.67
N ILE A 304 14.31 -7.21 -20.43
CA ILE A 304 13.22 -6.92 -21.37
C ILE A 304 13.12 -5.42 -21.63
N VAL A 305 13.14 -4.60 -20.57
CA VAL A 305 13.08 -3.13 -20.73
C VAL A 305 14.28 -2.62 -21.51
N LYS A 306 15.47 -3.14 -21.29
CA LYS A 306 16.67 -2.67 -21.98
C LYS A 306 16.73 -3.06 -23.45
N ASN A 307 16.21 -4.23 -23.81
CA ASN A 307 16.44 -4.82 -25.13
C ASN A 307 15.18 -4.93 -26.01
N ASP A 308 14.00 -5.18 -25.40
CA ASP A 308 12.79 -5.53 -26.14
C ASP A 308 11.73 -4.42 -26.08
N ASN A 309 11.48 -3.82 -24.88
CA ASN A 309 10.43 -2.82 -24.66
C ASN A 309 10.94 -1.62 -23.84
N PRO A 310 11.81 -0.76 -24.42
CA PRO A 310 12.47 0.33 -23.68
C PRO A 310 11.53 1.45 -23.22
N ASN A 311 10.32 1.52 -23.78
CA ASN A 311 9.30 2.51 -23.40
C ASN A 311 8.26 1.93 -22.42
N LEU A 312 8.46 0.72 -21.88
CA LEU A 312 7.56 0.15 -20.87
C LEU A 312 7.55 1.04 -19.63
N MET A 313 6.42 1.64 -19.33
CA MET A 313 6.17 2.35 -18.08
C MET A 313 5.96 1.32 -16.96
N ILE A 314 6.63 1.48 -15.83
CA ILE A 314 6.49 0.59 -14.69
C ILE A 314 5.90 1.40 -13.54
N ILE A 315 4.79 0.93 -12.98
CA ILE A 315 4.15 1.51 -11.81
C ILE A 315 4.18 0.46 -10.70
N THR A 316 4.96 0.73 -9.64
CA THR A 316 5.12 -0.19 -8.51
C THR A 316 4.52 0.38 -7.24
N ASP A 317 3.80 -0.47 -6.48
CA ASP A 317 3.36 -0.19 -5.11
C ASP A 317 4.23 -0.99 -4.14
N ASP A 318 5.19 -0.32 -3.52
CA ASP A 318 6.22 -0.94 -2.69
C ASP A 318 5.94 -0.83 -1.19
N VAL A 319 4.67 -0.66 -0.80
CA VAL A 319 4.25 -0.44 0.59
C VAL A 319 4.73 -1.50 1.59
N TYR A 320 5.02 -2.72 1.14
CA TYR A 320 5.51 -3.82 1.98
C TYR A 320 7.03 -4.06 1.86
N GLY A 321 7.75 -3.30 1.07
CA GLY A 321 9.20 -3.45 0.87
C GLY A 321 10.01 -3.39 2.17
N THR A 322 9.59 -2.52 3.11
CA THR A 322 10.21 -2.37 4.44
C THR A 322 10.18 -3.64 5.31
N PHE A 323 9.36 -4.64 4.97
CA PHE A 323 9.31 -5.94 5.67
C PHE A 323 10.26 -7.00 5.08
N ILE A 324 10.93 -6.69 3.97
CA ILE A 324 11.93 -7.56 3.34
C ILE A 324 13.34 -7.09 3.72
N PRO A 325 14.22 -7.96 4.21
CA PRO A 325 15.64 -7.64 4.36
C PRO A 325 16.27 -7.30 3.01
N HIS A 326 17.06 -6.21 2.95
CA HIS A 326 17.76 -5.80 1.73
C HIS A 326 16.86 -5.62 0.50
N PHE A 327 15.66 -5.10 0.71
CA PHE A 327 14.70 -4.88 -0.38
C PHE A 327 15.25 -3.93 -1.44
N ARG A 328 15.07 -4.33 -2.71
CA ARG A 328 15.36 -3.48 -3.87
C ARG A 328 14.15 -3.42 -4.79
N SER A 329 13.60 -2.25 -4.91
CA SER A 329 12.50 -1.93 -5.81
C SER A 329 12.96 -1.88 -7.26
N LEU A 330 12.02 -2.03 -8.19
CA LEU A 330 12.28 -1.74 -9.61
C LEU A 330 12.66 -0.26 -9.83
N MET A 331 12.31 0.68 -8.94
CA MET A 331 12.80 2.06 -9.01
C MET A 331 14.33 2.15 -8.86
N ALA A 332 14.96 1.21 -8.16
CA ALA A 332 16.41 1.15 -8.03
C ALA A 332 17.08 0.52 -9.27
N GLU A 333 16.42 -0.44 -9.91
CA GLU A 333 16.95 -1.21 -11.03
C GLU A 333 16.66 -0.58 -12.40
N LEU A 334 15.49 0.05 -12.52
CA LEU A 334 14.98 0.72 -13.73
C LEU A 334 14.46 2.13 -13.40
N PRO A 335 15.32 3.02 -12.86
CA PRO A 335 14.88 4.34 -12.36
C PRO A 335 14.17 5.17 -13.42
N HIS A 336 14.63 5.09 -14.68
CA HIS A 336 14.07 5.89 -15.77
C HIS A 336 12.67 5.44 -16.22
N ASN A 337 12.31 4.18 -15.95
CA ASN A 337 11.04 3.59 -16.37
C ASN A 337 10.03 3.47 -15.22
N THR A 338 10.47 3.57 -13.97
CA THR A 338 9.67 3.23 -12.81
C THR A 338 9.14 4.47 -12.09
N LEU A 339 7.83 4.50 -11.91
CA LEU A 339 7.12 5.35 -10.97
C LEU A 339 6.82 4.49 -9.74
N CYS A 340 7.36 4.89 -8.59
CA CYS A 340 7.18 4.15 -7.35
C CYS A 340 6.13 4.84 -6.46
N VAL A 341 5.19 4.07 -5.93
CA VAL A 341 4.27 4.49 -4.88
C VAL A 341 4.70 3.83 -3.58
N TYR A 342 4.97 4.63 -2.56
CA TYR A 342 5.26 4.14 -1.21
C TYR A 342 4.28 4.73 -0.20
N SER A 343 3.78 3.92 0.73
CA SER A 343 2.87 4.35 1.79
C SER A 343 3.42 4.07 3.19
N PHE A 344 3.42 5.08 4.04
CA PHE A 344 3.83 4.99 5.45
C PHE A 344 2.81 4.24 6.34
N SER A 345 1.66 3.87 5.76
CA SER A 345 0.51 3.32 6.50
C SER A 345 0.81 2.05 7.28
N LYS A 346 1.62 1.13 6.73
CA LYS A 346 1.77 -0.24 7.28
C LYS A 346 2.91 -0.32 8.27
N TYR A 347 4.10 0.09 7.88
CA TYR A 347 5.32 -0.06 8.66
C TYR A 347 5.24 0.68 10.00
N PHE A 348 4.79 1.93 10.00
CA PHE A 348 4.70 2.76 11.20
C PHE A 348 3.37 2.66 11.96
N GLY A 349 2.46 1.78 11.55
CA GLY A 349 1.12 1.73 12.11
C GLY A 349 0.34 3.04 11.93
N ALA A 350 0.41 3.62 10.74
CA ALA A 350 -0.03 4.99 10.44
C ALA A 350 -1.18 5.04 9.42
N THR A 351 -2.02 4.01 9.36
CA THR A 351 -3.09 3.92 8.36
C THR A 351 -4.06 5.10 8.38
N GLY A 352 -4.32 5.67 9.55
CA GLY A 352 -5.22 6.83 9.73
C GLY A 352 -4.60 8.17 9.33
N TRP A 353 -3.27 8.28 9.27
CA TRP A 353 -2.59 9.49 8.83
C TRP A 353 -2.68 9.75 7.33
N ARG A 354 -2.98 8.72 6.53
CA ARG A 354 -3.10 8.83 5.08
C ARG A 354 -1.85 9.42 4.41
N ASN A 355 -0.66 8.95 4.77
CA ASN A 355 0.62 9.41 4.24
C ASN A 355 1.16 8.44 3.21
N ALA A 356 1.36 8.92 1.99
CA ALA A 356 2.05 8.22 0.92
C ALA A 356 2.82 9.20 0.05
N VAL A 357 3.68 8.68 -0.80
CA VAL A 357 4.49 9.45 -1.73
C VAL A 357 4.58 8.71 -3.07
N ILE A 358 4.54 9.47 -4.15
CA ILE A 358 4.92 9.04 -5.49
C ILE A 358 6.36 9.52 -5.71
N ALA A 359 7.22 8.63 -6.19
CA ALA A 359 8.61 8.96 -6.54
C ALA A 359 8.85 8.69 -8.02
N LEU A 360 9.41 9.65 -8.72
CA LEU A 360 9.76 9.57 -10.14
C LEU A 360 11.15 10.13 -10.36
N HIS A 361 12.02 9.40 -11.03
CA HIS A 361 13.37 9.85 -11.31
C HIS A 361 13.37 11.12 -12.16
N GLU A 362 14.29 12.06 -11.88
CA GLU A 362 14.41 13.33 -12.62
C GLU A 362 14.62 13.18 -14.12
N ASP A 363 15.29 12.10 -14.54
CA ASP A 363 15.41 11.68 -15.94
C ASP A 363 14.56 10.42 -16.15
N ASN A 364 13.35 10.57 -16.69
CA ASN A 364 12.38 9.51 -16.83
C ASN A 364 11.80 9.42 -18.24
N ILE A 365 11.21 8.27 -18.57
CA ILE A 365 10.60 8.04 -19.89
C ILE A 365 9.28 8.78 -20.06
N TYR A 366 8.56 9.07 -18.99
CA TYR A 366 7.25 9.73 -19.05
C TYR A 366 7.40 11.13 -19.66
N ASP A 367 8.35 11.92 -19.16
CA ASP A 367 8.68 13.23 -19.71
C ASP A 367 9.18 13.14 -21.16
N LYS A 368 10.02 12.12 -21.47
CA LYS A 368 10.51 11.88 -22.83
C LYS A 368 9.40 11.51 -23.80
N MET A 369 8.40 10.75 -23.35
CA MET A 369 7.24 10.40 -24.17
C MET A 369 6.32 11.60 -24.40
N ILE A 370 6.07 12.41 -23.37
CA ILE A 370 5.31 13.67 -23.48
C ILE A 370 5.98 14.62 -24.49
N ALA A 371 7.30 14.73 -24.46
CA ALA A 371 8.04 15.57 -25.40
C ALA A 371 7.97 15.10 -26.87
N ARG A 372 7.49 13.88 -27.12
CA ARG A 372 7.32 13.30 -28.48
C ARG A 372 5.87 13.29 -28.95
N LEU A 373 4.94 13.86 -28.19
CA LEU A 373 3.54 13.97 -28.58
C LEU A 373 3.36 14.80 -29.86
N SER A 374 2.28 14.58 -30.58
CA SER A 374 1.94 15.38 -31.76
C SER A 374 1.72 16.86 -31.41
N GLU A 375 1.83 17.75 -32.40
CA GLU A 375 1.54 19.17 -32.22
C GLU A 375 0.13 19.40 -31.65
N GLU A 376 -0.85 18.63 -32.11
CA GLU A 376 -2.23 18.71 -31.66
C GLU A 376 -2.34 18.31 -30.16
N GLN A 377 -1.77 17.18 -29.76
CA GLN A 377 -1.75 16.73 -28.36
C GLN A 377 -1.01 17.74 -27.48
N THR A 378 0.14 18.24 -27.94
CA THR A 378 0.92 19.27 -27.23
C THR A 378 0.10 20.55 -27.04
N ALA A 379 -0.65 21.00 -28.05
CA ALA A 379 -1.52 22.17 -27.94
C ALA A 379 -2.65 21.95 -26.91
N ILE A 380 -3.21 20.75 -26.83
CA ILE A 380 -4.23 20.39 -25.83
C ILE A 380 -3.60 20.49 -24.43
N LEU A 381 -2.43 19.89 -24.20
CA LEU A 381 -1.75 19.93 -22.90
C LEU A 381 -1.33 21.35 -22.51
N ASN A 382 -0.80 22.13 -23.46
CA ASN A 382 -0.43 23.51 -23.21
C ASN A 382 -1.65 24.34 -22.79
N LYS A 383 -2.80 24.14 -23.42
CA LYS A 383 -4.06 24.77 -23.02
C LYS A 383 -4.52 24.31 -21.64
N ARG A 384 -4.40 23.00 -21.33
CA ARG A 384 -4.79 22.43 -20.04
C ARG A 384 -4.02 23.05 -18.88
N TYR A 385 -2.70 23.19 -19.02
CA TYR A 385 -1.81 23.66 -17.94
C TYR A 385 -1.47 25.15 -18.02
N ALA A 386 -2.05 25.91 -18.96
CA ALA A 386 -1.76 27.34 -19.15
C ALA A 386 -2.03 28.23 -17.93
N SER A 387 -2.93 27.83 -17.03
CA SER A 387 -3.21 28.55 -15.80
C SER A 387 -2.13 28.37 -14.71
N LEU A 388 -1.25 27.38 -14.87
CA LEU A 388 -0.23 27.02 -13.90
C LEU A 388 1.17 27.50 -14.28
N SER A 389 1.47 27.57 -15.57
CA SER A 389 2.80 27.88 -16.07
C SER A 389 2.75 28.73 -17.33
N LEU A 390 3.68 29.66 -17.47
CA LEU A 390 3.92 30.37 -18.72
C LEU A 390 4.59 29.45 -19.79
N HIS A 391 5.13 28.32 -19.33
CA HIS A 391 5.81 27.33 -20.14
C HIS A 391 5.26 25.92 -19.86
N PRO A 392 3.99 25.64 -20.18
CA PRO A 392 3.36 24.34 -19.92
C PRO A 392 4.11 23.17 -20.57
N GLU A 393 4.76 23.42 -21.72
CA GLU A 393 5.55 22.44 -22.45
C GLU A 393 6.80 21.96 -21.69
N LYS A 394 7.23 22.70 -20.65
CA LYS A 394 8.38 22.37 -19.80
C LYS A 394 7.98 21.73 -18.47
N MET A 395 6.69 21.64 -18.19
CA MET A 395 6.25 21.01 -16.95
C MET A 395 6.59 19.52 -16.94
N LYS A 396 7.26 19.07 -15.88
CA LYS A 396 7.55 17.64 -15.63
C LYS A 396 6.25 16.86 -15.45
N PHE A 397 6.25 15.57 -15.78
CA PHE A 397 5.09 14.71 -15.59
C PHE A 397 4.60 14.68 -14.13
N ILE A 398 5.51 14.67 -13.18
CA ILE A 398 5.14 14.68 -11.77
C ILE A 398 4.38 15.97 -11.36
N ASP A 399 4.77 17.12 -11.90
CA ASP A 399 4.08 18.39 -11.62
C ASP A 399 2.71 18.46 -12.31
N ARG A 400 2.60 17.83 -13.51
CA ARG A 400 1.31 17.63 -14.19
C ARG A 400 0.39 16.75 -13.35
N MET A 401 0.92 15.69 -12.75
CA MET A 401 0.17 14.80 -11.85
C MET A 401 -0.35 15.53 -10.62
N VAL A 402 0.45 16.42 -10.03
CA VAL A 402 0.00 17.30 -8.94
C VAL A 402 -1.19 18.13 -9.38
N ALA A 403 -1.13 18.75 -10.56
CA ALA A 403 -2.22 19.53 -11.11
C ALA A 403 -3.47 18.68 -11.37
N ASP A 404 -3.31 17.55 -12.04
CA ASP A 404 -4.39 16.63 -12.41
C ASP A 404 -5.10 16.04 -11.18
N SER A 405 -4.39 15.85 -10.07
CA SER A 405 -4.98 15.33 -8.82
C SER A 405 -6.11 16.21 -8.28
N ARG A 406 -6.19 17.45 -8.70
CA ARG A 406 -7.19 18.43 -8.24
C ARG A 406 -8.51 18.39 -9.01
N GLN A 407 -8.53 17.86 -10.21
CA GLN A 407 -9.66 17.60 -11.11
C GLN A 407 -10.64 18.77 -11.41
N ILE A 408 -10.93 19.63 -10.43
CA ILE A 408 -11.92 20.71 -10.56
C ILE A 408 -11.28 22.01 -11.07
N ALA A 409 -10.17 22.41 -10.47
CA ALA A 409 -9.40 23.59 -10.86
C ALA A 409 -7.91 23.31 -10.64
N LEU A 410 -7.14 23.24 -11.72
CA LEU A 410 -5.74 22.81 -11.67
C LEU A 410 -4.83 23.70 -10.82
N ASN A 411 -5.19 24.97 -10.68
CA ASN A 411 -4.49 25.96 -9.86
C ASN A 411 -5.05 26.14 -8.46
N HIS A 412 -6.04 25.33 -8.09
CA HIS A 412 -6.61 25.41 -6.75
C HIS A 412 -5.78 24.59 -5.79
N THR A 413 -5.43 25.20 -4.66
CA THR A 413 -4.57 24.56 -3.67
C THR A 413 -5.19 23.29 -3.12
N ALA A 414 -4.52 22.19 -3.32
CA ALA A 414 -4.83 20.89 -2.77
C ALA A 414 -3.50 20.27 -2.32
N GLY A 415 -3.44 19.00 -2.17
CA GLY A 415 -2.25 18.28 -1.76
C GLY A 415 -2.29 17.88 -0.29
N LEU A 416 -1.32 17.07 0.09
CA LEU A 416 -1.23 16.56 1.44
C LEU A 416 -1.01 17.71 2.43
N SER A 417 -1.79 17.75 3.51
CA SER A 417 -1.72 18.83 4.50
C SER A 417 -0.34 18.94 5.14
N LEU A 418 0.01 20.16 5.58
CA LEU A 418 1.27 20.44 6.26
C LEU A 418 1.52 19.50 7.45
N PRO A 419 0.57 19.28 8.39
CA PRO A 419 0.80 18.37 9.51
C PRO A 419 1.05 16.92 9.10
N GLN A 420 0.40 16.46 8.03
CA GLN A 420 0.64 15.12 7.51
C GLN A 420 2.05 15.00 6.90
N GLN A 421 2.52 16.02 6.17
CA GLN A 421 3.87 16.05 5.62
C GLN A 421 4.93 16.11 6.74
N MET A 422 4.70 16.92 7.78
CA MET A 422 5.60 16.94 8.94
C MET A 422 5.67 15.59 9.64
N GLN A 423 4.54 14.93 9.83
CA GLN A 423 4.55 13.58 10.40
C GLN A 423 5.25 12.56 9.48
N MET A 424 5.15 12.71 8.17
CA MET A 424 5.90 11.91 7.17
C MET A 424 7.40 12.09 7.35
N SER A 425 7.88 13.33 7.50
CA SER A 425 9.28 13.65 7.77
C SER A 425 9.78 12.96 9.04
N LEU A 426 8.99 12.98 10.12
CA LEU A 426 9.37 12.34 11.39
C LEU A 426 9.37 10.82 11.30
N PHE A 427 8.48 10.20 10.53
CA PHE A 427 8.55 8.77 10.24
C PHE A 427 9.80 8.40 9.45
N ALA A 428 10.14 9.18 8.43
CA ALA A 428 11.35 8.98 7.64
C ALA A 428 12.61 9.13 8.51
N ALA A 429 12.71 10.23 9.27
CA ALA A 429 13.80 10.47 10.20
C ALA A 429 13.99 9.36 11.22
N PHE A 430 12.91 8.88 11.82
CA PHE A 430 12.94 7.80 12.79
C PHE A 430 13.59 6.53 12.24
N SER A 431 13.30 6.15 10.99
CA SER A 431 13.93 5.01 10.34
C SER A 431 15.38 5.30 9.93
N LEU A 432 15.67 6.49 9.38
CA LEU A 432 17.02 6.90 8.96
C LEU A 432 18.02 6.95 10.12
N LEU A 433 17.55 7.36 11.30
CA LEU A 433 18.37 7.52 12.50
C LEU A 433 18.53 6.22 13.30
N ASP A 434 17.71 5.21 13.04
CA ASP A 434 17.88 3.86 13.58
C ASP A 434 18.94 3.07 12.79
N LYS A 435 20.22 3.44 13.01
CA LYS A 435 21.36 2.87 12.27
C LYS A 435 21.53 1.35 12.42
N GLU A 436 20.94 0.77 13.45
CA GLU A 436 20.99 -0.67 13.74
C GLU A 436 19.75 -1.41 13.23
N ASP A 437 18.84 -0.73 12.52
CA ASP A 437 17.58 -1.28 12.02
C ASP A 437 16.73 -1.99 13.10
N ARG A 438 16.81 -1.53 14.37
CA ARG A 438 16.13 -2.17 15.53
C ARG A 438 14.61 -2.20 15.38
N TYR A 439 14.03 -1.10 14.88
CA TYR A 439 12.60 -1.05 14.65
C TYR A 439 12.20 -2.02 13.53
N LYS A 440 12.97 -2.06 12.43
CA LYS A 440 12.75 -2.99 11.31
C LYS A 440 12.82 -4.45 11.78
N ALA A 441 13.89 -4.82 12.48
CA ALA A 441 14.05 -6.17 13.03
C ALA A 441 12.89 -6.56 13.95
N LYS A 442 12.40 -5.61 14.78
CA LYS A 442 11.26 -5.85 15.66
C LYS A 442 9.95 -6.08 14.89
N MET A 443 9.69 -5.31 13.84
CA MET A 443 8.50 -5.49 13.01
C MET A 443 8.54 -6.83 12.26
N GLN A 444 9.69 -7.20 11.72
CA GLN A 444 9.90 -8.51 11.08
C GLN A 444 9.72 -9.66 12.08
N GLU A 445 10.28 -9.56 13.29
CA GLU A 445 10.11 -10.54 14.36
C GLU A 445 8.62 -10.75 14.72
N ILE A 446 7.87 -9.67 14.90
CA ILE A 446 6.43 -9.75 15.21
C ILE A 446 5.68 -10.49 14.13
N ILE A 447 5.90 -10.14 12.87
CA ILE A 447 5.25 -10.78 11.72
C ILE A 447 5.64 -12.25 11.63
N HIS A 448 6.92 -12.57 11.78
CA HIS A 448 7.44 -13.93 11.71
C HIS A 448 6.81 -14.84 12.78
N ARG A 449 6.77 -14.41 14.06
CA ARG A 449 6.11 -15.18 15.12
C ARG A 449 4.63 -15.45 14.84
N ARG A 450 3.90 -14.43 14.33
CA ARG A 450 2.49 -14.58 13.99
C ARG A 450 2.28 -15.52 12.80
N LEU A 451 3.18 -15.47 11.83
CA LEU A 451 3.17 -16.37 10.67
C LEU A 451 3.36 -17.82 11.12
N HIS A 452 4.34 -18.09 11.99
CA HIS A 452 4.54 -19.42 12.57
C HIS A 452 3.35 -19.86 13.41
N ALA A 453 2.83 -19.00 14.29
CA ALA A 453 1.65 -19.32 15.09
C ALA A 453 0.45 -19.74 14.21
N LEU A 454 0.26 -19.08 13.07
CA LEU A 454 -0.77 -19.46 12.09
C LEU A 454 -0.48 -20.83 11.47
N TRP A 455 0.70 -20.99 10.86
CA TRP A 455 1.00 -22.18 10.05
C TRP A 455 1.20 -23.44 10.87
N ASP A 456 1.93 -23.38 11.97
CA ASP A 456 2.20 -24.53 12.83
C ASP A 456 0.90 -25.11 13.42
N SER A 457 -0.09 -24.24 13.69
CA SER A 457 -1.39 -24.65 14.22
C SER A 457 -2.27 -25.39 13.20
N THR A 458 -1.88 -25.40 11.93
CA THR A 458 -2.60 -26.13 10.84
C THR A 458 -2.01 -27.51 10.59
N GLY A 459 -0.86 -27.83 11.17
CA GLY A 459 -0.10 -29.03 10.87
C GLY A 459 0.73 -28.94 9.57
N PHE A 460 0.85 -27.75 8.99
CA PHE A 460 1.74 -27.47 7.86
C PHE A 460 3.09 -26.92 8.37
N THR A 461 4.18 -27.48 7.91
CA THR A 461 5.50 -26.90 8.15
C THR A 461 5.73 -25.75 7.19
N LEU A 462 5.94 -24.56 7.73
CA LEU A 462 6.30 -23.39 6.94
C LEU A 462 7.75 -23.54 6.43
N ILE A 463 7.95 -23.32 5.13
CA ILE A 463 9.29 -23.20 4.55
C ILE A 463 9.71 -21.74 4.66
N GLU A 464 10.88 -21.50 5.25
CA GLU A 464 11.45 -20.15 5.32
C GLU A 464 11.82 -19.65 3.93
N ASP A 465 11.50 -18.38 3.66
CA ASP A 465 11.78 -17.73 2.40
C ASP A 465 12.13 -16.25 2.64
N PRO A 466 13.34 -15.81 2.26
CA PRO A 466 13.78 -14.42 2.47
C PRO A 466 12.98 -13.40 1.64
N LEU A 467 12.26 -13.84 0.62
CA LEU A 467 11.40 -12.99 -0.21
C LEU A 467 10.01 -12.78 0.39
N ARG A 468 9.70 -13.45 1.50
CA ARG A 468 8.41 -13.33 2.17
C ARG A 468 8.39 -12.16 3.13
N ALA A 469 7.62 -11.10 2.81
CA ALA A 469 7.34 -9.99 3.73
C ALA A 469 6.41 -10.42 4.88
N GLY A 470 5.54 -11.39 4.64
CA GLY A 470 4.67 -12.00 5.64
C GLY A 470 3.62 -11.07 6.24
N TYR A 471 3.38 -9.88 5.70
CA TYR A 471 2.34 -8.97 6.20
C TYR A 471 0.93 -9.58 6.08
N TYR A 472 0.75 -10.35 5.02
CA TYR A 472 -0.38 -11.26 4.83
C TYR A 472 0.13 -12.67 4.59
N SER A 473 -0.77 -13.65 4.76
CA SER A 473 -0.58 -15.00 4.28
C SER A 473 -1.77 -15.38 3.40
N GLU A 474 -1.50 -15.81 2.19
CA GLU A 474 -2.51 -16.41 1.32
C GLU A 474 -2.44 -17.93 1.43
N ILE A 475 -3.55 -18.55 1.79
CA ILE A 475 -3.66 -19.97 2.03
C ILE A 475 -4.57 -20.56 0.96
N ASP A 476 -4.00 -21.35 0.05
CA ASP A 476 -4.77 -22.11 -0.95
C ASP A 476 -5.31 -23.39 -0.32
N MET A 477 -6.63 -23.43 -0.13
CA MET A 477 -7.33 -24.53 0.50
C MET A 477 -7.26 -25.82 -0.32
N LEU A 478 -7.13 -25.74 -1.66
CA LEU A 478 -6.99 -26.95 -2.48
C LEU A 478 -5.60 -27.58 -2.33
N VAL A 479 -4.56 -26.78 -2.18
CA VAL A 479 -3.20 -27.27 -1.87
C VAL A 479 -3.22 -28.00 -0.52
N TRP A 480 -3.88 -27.44 0.48
CA TRP A 480 -4.04 -28.09 1.78
C TRP A 480 -4.90 -29.34 1.70
N ALA A 481 -6.03 -29.28 1.01
CA ALA A 481 -6.93 -30.42 0.79
C ALA A 481 -6.17 -31.58 0.11
N LYS A 482 -5.38 -31.30 -0.92
CA LYS A 482 -4.55 -32.29 -1.60
C LYS A 482 -3.56 -32.96 -0.65
N LYS A 483 -2.85 -32.16 0.14
CA LYS A 483 -1.80 -32.67 1.06
C LYS A 483 -2.36 -33.52 2.19
N PHE A 484 -3.53 -33.16 2.74
CA PHE A 484 -4.11 -33.89 3.87
C PHE A 484 -5.00 -35.06 3.45
N TYR A 485 -5.69 -34.97 2.29
CA TYR A 485 -6.75 -35.90 1.90
C TYR A 485 -6.63 -36.45 0.46
N GLY A 486 -5.65 -35.99 -0.31
CA GLY A 486 -5.36 -36.46 -1.67
C GLY A 486 -6.23 -35.82 -2.77
N ASP A 487 -5.92 -36.18 -4.03
CA ASP A 487 -6.53 -35.56 -5.23
C ASP A 487 -8.04 -35.83 -5.35
N GLU A 488 -8.51 -37.00 -4.97
CA GLU A 488 -9.95 -37.32 -5.02
C GLU A 488 -10.79 -36.42 -4.10
N PHE A 489 -10.23 -35.96 -2.99
CA PHE A 489 -10.90 -35.03 -2.10
C PHE A 489 -10.94 -33.62 -2.70
N VAL A 490 -9.89 -33.19 -3.38
CA VAL A 490 -9.88 -31.92 -4.14
C VAL A 490 -10.99 -31.92 -5.18
N ASP A 491 -11.10 -33.01 -5.96
CA ASP A 491 -12.17 -33.18 -6.94
C ASP A 491 -13.57 -33.13 -6.33
N TYR A 492 -13.76 -33.77 -5.16
CA TYR A 492 -15.00 -33.72 -4.42
C TYR A 492 -15.38 -32.30 -3.99
N LEU A 493 -14.42 -31.55 -3.40
CA LEU A 493 -14.64 -30.16 -2.98
C LEU A 493 -15.07 -29.29 -4.16
N GLN A 494 -14.35 -29.34 -5.27
CA GLN A 494 -14.61 -28.52 -6.46
C GLN A 494 -15.96 -28.85 -7.12
N LYS A 495 -16.40 -30.11 -7.07
CA LYS A 495 -17.70 -30.54 -7.63
C LYS A 495 -18.87 -30.19 -6.73
N THR A 496 -18.66 -30.25 -5.40
CA THR A 496 -19.74 -30.20 -4.41
C THR A 496 -20.00 -28.79 -3.89
N TYR A 497 -18.93 -28.03 -3.63
CA TYR A 497 -19.00 -26.72 -2.94
C TYR A 497 -18.60 -25.56 -3.86
N ASN A 498 -18.99 -24.35 -3.44
CA ASN A 498 -18.48 -23.12 -4.05
C ASN A 498 -17.27 -22.62 -3.27
N PRO A 499 -16.24 -22.03 -3.91
CA PRO A 499 -15.06 -21.49 -3.23
C PRO A 499 -15.36 -20.55 -2.05
N LEU A 500 -16.41 -19.72 -2.15
CA LEU A 500 -16.82 -18.81 -1.09
C LEU A 500 -17.40 -19.51 0.14
N ASP A 501 -17.79 -20.78 0.04
CA ASP A 501 -18.36 -21.53 1.17
C ASP A 501 -17.41 -21.54 2.38
N VAL A 502 -16.10 -21.63 2.14
CA VAL A 502 -15.06 -21.61 3.19
C VAL A 502 -15.16 -20.36 4.06
N VAL A 503 -15.16 -19.16 3.45
CA VAL A 503 -15.20 -17.90 4.22
C VAL A 503 -16.52 -17.70 4.95
N PHE A 504 -17.61 -18.20 4.38
CA PHE A 504 -18.93 -18.16 5.04
C PHE A 504 -19.00 -19.14 6.22
N ARG A 505 -18.46 -20.35 6.08
CA ARG A 505 -18.39 -21.30 7.19
C ARG A 505 -17.52 -20.80 8.32
N LEU A 506 -16.31 -20.28 8.01
CA LEU A 506 -15.42 -19.68 8.98
C LEU A 506 -16.13 -18.55 9.76
N ALA A 507 -16.86 -17.67 9.09
CA ALA A 507 -17.58 -16.58 9.75
C ALA A 507 -18.74 -17.08 10.62
N ASN A 508 -19.53 -18.04 10.13
CA ASN A 508 -20.74 -18.51 10.81
C ASN A 508 -20.43 -19.51 11.95
N GLU A 509 -19.47 -20.39 11.77
CA GLU A 509 -19.20 -21.49 12.71
C GLU A 509 -18.08 -21.15 13.70
N THR A 510 -17.16 -20.27 13.35
CA THR A 510 -15.98 -19.93 14.17
C THR A 510 -15.86 -18.45 14.53
N SER A 511 -16.77 -17.61 14.03
CA SER A 511 -16.70 -16.14 14.16
C SER A 511 -15.39 -15.54 13.60
N LEU A 512 -14.78 -16.20 12.60
CA LEU A 512 -13.55 -15.79 11.95
C LEU A 512 -13.84 -15.10 10.61
N VAL A 513 -13.37 -13.86 10.45
CA VAL A 513 -13.53 -13.07 9.24
C VAL A 513 -12.21 -12.99 8.49
N LEU A 514 -12.16 -13.60 7.30
CA LEU A 514 -11.07 -13.58 6.35
C LEU A 514 -11.51 -12.96 5.01
N LEU A 515 -10.56 -12.65 4.12
CA LEU A 515 -10.88 -12.26 2.75
C LEU A 515 -10.65 -13.43 1.79
N ASN A 516 -11.54 -13.55 0.80
CA ASN A 516 -11.39 -14.51 -0.27
C ASN A 516 -10.29 -14.06 -1.25
N GLY A 517 -9.32 -14.93 -1.55
CA GLY A 517 -8.20 -14.62 -2.45
C GLY A 517 -8.60 -14.47 -3.92
N GLY A 518 -9.68 -15.13 -4.35
CA GLY A 518 -10.18 -14.99 -5.71
C GLY A 518 -10.56 -13.55 -6.09
N GLY A 519 -10.91 -12.71 -5.12
CA GLY A 519 -11.17 -11.29 -5.36
C GLY A 519 -9.92 -10.41 -5.51
N PHE A 520 -8.74 -11.01 -5.45
CA PHE A 520 -7.43 -10.40 -5.73
C PHE A 520 -6.80 -11.01 -7.00
N ALA A 521 -7.60 -11.64 -7.85
CA ALA A 521 -7.14 -12.47 -8.97
C ALA A 521 -6.18 -13.61 -8.54
N GLY A 522 -6.28 -14.07 -7.30
CA GLY A 522 -5.59 -15.25 -6.77
C GLY A 522 -6.40 -16.53 -6.96
N PRO A 523 -5.92 -17.67 -6.44
CA PRO A 523 -6.66 -18.93 -6.48
C PRO A 523 -8.05 -18.77 -5.87
N LYS A 524 -9.08 -19.27 -6.55
CA LYS A 524 -10.49 -19.11 -6.11
C LYS A 524 -10.78 -19.72 -4.74
N TRP A 525 -10.06 -20.78 -4.38
CA TRP A 525 -10.17 -21.49 -3.11
C TRP A 525 -9.17 -21.00 -2.07
N SER A 526 -8.60 -19.81 -2.21
CA SER A 526 -7.69 -19.26 -1.23
C SER A 526 -8.36 -18.27 -0.28
N VAL A 527 -7.73 -18.11 0.88
CA VAL A 527 -8.11 -17.12 1.89
C VAL A 527 -6.90 -16.28 2.26
N ARG A 528 -7.09 -14.97 2.38
CA ARG A 528 -6.07 -14.03 2.86
C ARG A 528 -6.24 -13.80 4.35
N VAL A 529 -5.17 -14.02 5.11
CA VAL A 529 -5.03 -13.73 6.54
C VAL A 529 -4.10 -12.55 6.72
N SER A 530 -4.55 -11.47 7.38
CA SER A 530 -3.66 -10.39 7.81
C SER A 530 -2.91 -10.80 9.06
N LEU A 531 -1.58 -10.72 9.04
CA LEU A 531 -0.71 -11.03 10.19
C LEU A 531 -0.39 -9.79 11.04
N ALA A 532 -0.94 -8.64 10.68
CA ALA A 532 -0.60 -7.36 11.30
C ALA A 532 -1.55 -6.92 12.42
N ASN A 533 -2.78 -7.44 12.51
CA ASN A 533 -3.84 -6.76 13.24
C ASN A 533 -4.42 -7.50 14.46
N LEU A 534 -3.92 -8.69 14.77
CA LEU A 534 -4.33 -9.49 15.91
C LEU A 534 -3.12 -9.88 16.78
N ASN A 535 -3.37 -10.47 17.95
CA ASN A 535 -2.31 -10.96 18.81
C ASN A 535 -1.85 -12.36 18.38
N GLU A 536 -0.65 -12.76 18.76
CA GLU A 536 -0.04 -14.05 18.38
C GLU A 536 -0.94 -15.25 18.69
N ALA A 537 -1.52 -15.31 19.90
CA ALA A 537 -2.42 -16.39 20.31
C ALA A 537 -3.71 -16.50 19.44
N ASP A 538 -4.12 -15.42 18.79
CA ASP A 538 -5.29 -15.44 17.91
C ASP A 538 -4.99 -16.14 16.60
N TYR A 539 -3.74 -16.07 16.10
CA TYR A 539 -3.34 -16.76 14.86
C TYR A 539 -3.33 -18.29 15.02
N VAL A 540 -3.01 -18.80 16.23
CA VAL A 540 -3.18 -20.22 16.54
C VAL A 540 -4.65 -20.65 16.37
N LYS A 541 -5.58 -19.86 16.91
CA LYS A 541 -7.02 -20.14 16.77
C LYS A 541 -7.49 -20.07 15.33
N ILE A 542 -6.95 -19.11 14.55
CA ILE A 542 -7.25 -18.96 13.12
C ILE A 542 -6.83 -20.21 12.35
N GLY A 543 -5.58 -20.68 12.52
CA GLY A 543 -5.09 -21.87 11.84
C GLY A 543 -5.89 -23.13 12.22
N GLN A 544 -6.18 -23.32 13.50
CA GLN A 544 -7.03 -24.41 13.99
C GLN A 544 -8.45 -24.35 13.37
N SER A 545 -9.03 -23.14 13.25
CA SER A 545 -10.37 -22.99 12.66
C SER A 545 -10.38 -23.30 11.16
N ILE A 546 -9.35 -22.88 10.41
CA ILE A 546 -9.21 -23.21 8.99
C ILE A 546 -9.06 -24.73 8.81
N LYS A 547 -8.20 -25.36 9.62
CA LYS A 547 -8.00 -26.83 9.59
C LYS A 547 -9.29 -27.57 9.90
N ARG A 548 -10.02 -27.15 10.96
CA ARG A 548 -11.30 -27.77 11.34
C ARG A 548 -12.34 -27.71 10.21
N VAL A 549 -12.50 -26.55 9.55
CA VAL A 549 -13.44 -26.44 8.42
C VAL A 549 -13.06 -27.39 7.29
N LEU A 550 -11.75 -27.57 7.04
CA LEU A 550 -11.27 -28.52 6.03
C LEU A 550 -11.57 -29.98 6.44
N ASP A 551 -11.38 -30.33 7.71
CA ASP A 551 -11.67 -31.66 8.26
C ASP A 551 -13.17 -31.96 8.15
N GLU A 552 -14.04 -31.01 8.48
CA GLU A 552 -15.49 -31.16 8.38
C GLU A 552 -15.98 -31.38 6.94
N TYR A 553 -15.31 -30.79 5.93
CA TYR A 553 -15.57 -31.13 4.52
C TYR A 553 -15.19 -32.58 4.21
N ALA A 554 -14.12 -33.10 4.81
CA ALA A 554 -13.70 -34.49 4.60
C ALA A 554 -14.64 -35.50 5.28
N GLU A 555 -15.14 -35.16 6.48
CA GLU A 555 -16.11 -36.01 7.20
C GLU A 555 -17.48 -36.09 6.49
N ASN A 556 -17.84 -35.07 5.72
CA ASN A 556 -19.12 -35.02 4.99
C ASN A 556 -19.01 -35.58 3.54
N ARG A 557 -17.91 -36.21 3.20
CA ARG A 557 -17.68 -36.88 1.92
C ARG A 557 -18.39 -38.25 1.89
#